data_8d05465ec7526e751013d50cbca762b8
#
_entry.id   8d05465ec7526e751013d50cbca762b8
#
_cell.length_a   1.000
_cell.length_b   1.000
_cell.length_c   1.000
_cell.angle_alpha   90.00
_cell.angle_beta   90.00
_cell.angle_gamma   90.00
#
_symmetry.space_group_name_H-M   'P 1'
#
loop_
_entity.id
_entity.type
_entity.pdbx_description
1 polymer ?
#
loop_
_entity_poly.entity_id
_entity_poly.type
_entity_poly.pdbx_seq_one_letter_code
_entity_poly.pdbx_strand_id
1 'polypeptide(L)'
;MAALDGIQEEIQRVAEQVGNAVVGIGQRWGVGSGVVLRKGQILTNAHNVRGDDVTITFPDGHTATGRVLGQDVDGDIAVIGVDTADLSAIEWGTDGTPGIGAPIFALSNPGGRGLRVTLGFVTGVERSFRGPRGRRITGSIEHVAPLLPGSSGGPIVTAEGRLVGLNTHRLGEGFYLAIPADETLRAQVDALAQGELKGRVRLGVGVAPSHVARGLRRAVGLPDAEGLLVRLVEDESPASRAGLATGDLIVQAAGQPVRGMDDLFQALEAAADGVIELVILRGAEERAINVELAPEATDRE
;
A
#
# COMPACT_ATOMS: atom_id res chain seq x y z
N MET A 1 -12.79 -3.14 39.23
CA MET A 1 -14.08 -3.00 38.54
C MET A 1 -14.15 -1.67 37.85
N ALA A 2 -14.10 -0.49 38.48
CA ALA A 2 -14.21 0.81 37.83
C ALA A 2 -13.26 1.05 36.60
N ALA A 3 -12.05 0.52 36.61
CA ALA A 3 -11.11 0.69 35.47
C ALA A 3 -11.52 -0.16 34.25
N LEU A 4 -12.08 -1.35 34.47
CA LEU A 4 -12.56 -2.21 33.39
C LEU A 4 -13.87 -1.70 32.80
N ASP A 5 -14.73 -1.16 33.66
CA ASP A 5 -15.99 -0.53 33.26
C ASP A 5 -15.68 0.67 32.32
N GLY A 6 -14.69 1.50 32.67
CA GLY A 6 -14.25 2.61 31.82
C GLY A 6 -13.68 2.17 30.47
N ILE A 7 -12.94 1.05 30.40
CA ILE A 7 -12.44 0.52 29.11
C ILE A 7 -13.61 0.03 28.25
N GLN A 8 -14.59 -0.65 28.85
CA GLN A 8 -15.78 -1.09 28.13
C GLN A 8 -16.56 0.09 27.55
N GLU A 9 -16.80 1.13 28.36
CA GLU A 9 -17.50 2.34 27.94
C GLU A 9 -16.76 3.04 26.78
N GLU A 10 -15.43 3.11 26.82
CA GLU A 10 -14.63 3.67 25.73
C GLU A 10 -14.75 2.87 24.44
N ILE A 11 -14.65 1.55 24.48
CA ILE A 11 -14.80 0.70 23.30
C ILE A 11 -16.19 0.85 22.70
N GLN A 12 -17.24 0.88 23.54
CA GLN A 12 -18.62 1.09 23.07
C GLN A 12 -18.80 2.47 22.43
N ARG A 13 -18.28 3.53 23.05
CA ARG A 13 -18.35 4.88 22.52
C ARG A 13 -17.66 5.00 21.15
N VAL A 14 -16.47 4.44 21.00
CA VAL A 14 -15.75 4.44 19.71
C VAL A 14 -16.51 3.61 18.66
N ALA A 15 -17.09 2.46 19.07
CA ALA A 15 -17.89 1.63 18.16
C ALA A 15 -19.14 2.38 17.65
N GLU A 16 -19.83 3.11 18.52
CA GLU A 16 -21.00 3.91 18.14
C GLU A 16 -20.63 5.12 17.27
N GLN A 17 -19.53 5.80 17.60
CA GLN A 17 -19.10 7.02 16.90
C GLN A 17 -18.56 6.72 15.50
N VAL A 18 -17.74 5.68 15.36
CA VAL A 18 -16.94 5.41 14.13
C VAL A 18 -17.50 4.21 13.35
N GLY A 19 -18.23 3.31 14.01
CA GLY A 19 -18.64 2.04 13.42
C GLY A 19 -19.44 2.18 12.11
N ASN A 20 -20.26 3.22 12.00
CA ASN A 20 -21.05 3.50 10.80
C ASN A 20 -20.19 3.96 9.61
N ALA A 21 -18.96 4.40 9.84
CA ALA A 21 -18.02 4.74 8.78
C ALA A 21 -17.25 3.51 8.25
N VAL A 22 -17.33 2.34 8.91
CA VAL A 22 -16.51 1.18 8.58
C VAL A 22 -17.29 0.18 7.74
N VAL A 23 -16.81 -0.07 6.53
CA VAL A 23 -17.46 -0.94 5.53
C VAL A 23 -16.65 -2.21 5.28
N GLY A 24 -17.31 -3.24 4.78
CA GLY A 24 -16.68 -4.44 4.24
C GLY A 24 -16.34 -4.25 2.76
N ILE A 25 -15.16 -4.76 2.35
CA ILE A 25 -14.68 -4.73 0.97
C ILE A 25 -14.58 -6.15 0.44
N GLY A 26 -15.11 -6.36 -0.79
CA GLY A 26 -15.00 -7.62 -1.51
C GLY A 26 -15.95 -8.71 -1.02
N GLN A 27 -15.97 -9.83 -1.75
CA GLN A 27 -16.75 -11.03 -1.44
C GLN A 27 -15.89 -12.28 -1.68
N ARG A 28 -16.14 -13.35 -0.91
CA ARG A 28 -15.52 -14.70 -1.01
C ARG A 28 -14.00 -14.69 -0.86
N TRP A 29 -13.25 -14.39 -1.92
CA TRP A 29 -11.78 -14.39 -1.96
C TRP A 29 -11.29 -12.95 -2.12
N GLY A 30 -10.48 -12.46 -1.17
CA GLY A 30 -10.02 -11.07 -1.16
C GLY A 30 -10.98 -10.16 -0.40
N VAL A 31 -11.31 -10.57 0.83
CA VAL A 31 -12.10 -9.74 1.74
C VAL A 31 -11.20 -8.78 2.50
N GLY A 32 -11.66 -7.54 2.62
CA GLY A 32 -11.01 -6.46 3.34
C GLY A 32 -12.02 -5.63 4.11
N SER A 33 -11.56 -4.53 4.62
CA SER A 33 -12.34 -3.47 5.24
C SER A 33 -12.04 -2.14 4.54
N GLY A 34 -12.88 -1.16 4.77
CA GLY A 34 -12.68 0.21 4.29
C GLY A 34 -13.32 1.20 5.24
N VAL A 35 -13.05 2.47 5.02
CA VAL A 35 -13.59 3.56 5.83
C VAL A 35 -14.12 4.69 4.95
N VAL A 36 -15.30 5.21 5.28
CA VAL A 36 -15.90 6.37 4.61
C VAL A 36 -15.10 7.61 4.99
N LEU A 37 -14.46 8.24 3.99
CA LEU A 37 -13.66 9.45 4.19
C LEU A 37 -14.48 10.73 4.02
N ARG A 38 -15.40 10.69 3.07
CA ARG A 38 -16.35 11.76 2.76
C ARG A 38 -17.53 11.18 1.99
N LYS A 39 -18.57 11.95 1.83
CA LYS A 39 -19.74 11.50 1.06
C LYS A 39 -19.32 11.00 -0.32
N GLY A 40 -19.72 9.77 -0.62
CA GLY A 40 -19.43 9.13 -1.89
C GLY A 40 -18.03 8.52 -2.02
N GLN A 41 -17.18 8.52 -0.98
CA GLN A 41 -15.81 8.03 -1.08
C GLN A 41 -15.38 7.16 0.10
N ILE A 42 -14.80 6.01 -0.23
CA ILE A 42 -14.26 5.04 0.72
C ILE A 42 -12.77 4.88 0.48
N LEU A 43 -11.98 4.89 1.56
CA LEU A 43 -10.56 4.52 1.56
C LEU A 43 -10.41 3.06 1.95
N THR A 44 -9.53 2.35 1.25
CA THR A 44 -9.11 0.98 1.59
C THR A 44 -7.68 0.74 1.12
N ASN A 45 -7.13 -0.46 1.36
CA ASN A 45 -5.85 -0.85 0.77
C ASN A 45 -6.01 -1.27 -0.70
N ALA A 46 -4.98 -1.01 -1.50
CA ALA A 46 -4.97 -1.41 -2.91
C ALA A 46 -5.04 -2.94 -3.08
N HIS A 47 -4.42 -3.71 -2.18
CA HIS A 47 -4.47 -5.18 -2.25
C HIS A 47 -5.86 -5.78 -1.98
N ASN A 48 -6.82 -5.00 -1.45
CA ASN A 48 -8.22 -5.38 -1.30
C ASN A 48 -9.03 -5.22 -2.60
N VAL A 49 -8.47 -4.53 -3.58
CA VAL A 49 -9.15 -4.16 -4.83
C VAL A 49 -8.66 -5.04 -5.97
N ARG A 50 -9.60 -5.58 -6.75
CA ARG A 50 -9.31 -6.35 -7.95
C ARG A 50 -10.24 -5.88 -9.07
N GLY A 51 -9.67 -5.30 -10.12
CA GLY A 51 -10.44 -4.69 -11.20
C GLY A 51 -11.04 -3.32 -10.82
N ASP A 52 -11.92 -2.82 -11.66
CA ASP A 52 -12.50 -1.48 -11.56
C ASP A 52 -13.72 -1.41 -10.64
N ASP A 53 -14.40 -2.53 -10.46
CA ASP A 53 -15.62 -2.64 -9.66
C ASP A 53 -15.38 -3.50 -8.41
N VAL A 54 -15.85 -3.00 -7.27
CA VAL A 54 -15.66 -3.63 -5.97
C VAL A 54 -16.98 -3.70 -5.22
N THR A 55 -17.30 -4.86 -4.66
CA THR A 55 -18.46 -5.00 -3.78
C THR A 55 -18.17 -4.37 -2.43
N ILE A 56 -19.04 -3.45 -2.01
CA ILE A 56 -19.03 -2.81 -0.69
C ILE A 56 -20.21 -3.38 0.11
N THR A 57 -19.95 -3.79 1.34
CA THR A 57 -20.99 -4.16 2.31
C THR A 57 -21.04 -3.12 3.40
N PHE A 58 -22.18 -2.47 3.53
CA PHE A 58 -22.40 -1.41 4.51
C PHE A 58 -22.71 -1.97 5.91
N PRO A 59 -22.66 -1.12 6.97
CA PRO A 59 -22.88 -1.57 8.34
C PRO A 59 -24.24 -2.22 8.61
N ASP A 60 -25.29 -1.82 7.89
CA ASP A 60 -26.65 -2.38 7.93
C ASP A 60 -26.79 -3.70 7.15
N GLY A 61 -25.72 -4.15 6.46
CA GLY A 61 -25.67 -5.38 5.70
C GLY A 61 -26.08 -5.27 4.24
N HIS A 62 -26.58 -4.11 3.77
CA HIS A 62 -26.82 -3.96 2.33
C HIS A 62 -25.52 -3.89 1.55
N THR A 63 -25.56 -4.21 0.28
CA THR A 63 -24.39 -4.20 -0.60
C THR A 63 -24.61 -3.28 -1.80
N ALA A 64 -23.50 -2.63 -2.21
CA ALA A 64 -23.47 -1.87 -3.47
C ALA A 64 -22.18 -2.19 -4.23
N THR A 65 -22.19 -1.91 -5.52
CA THR A 65 -20.97 -1.92 -6.34
C THR A 65 -20.35 -0.53 -6.33
N GLY A 66 -19.14 -0.45 -5.81
CA GLY A 66 -18.33 0.76 -5.86
C GLY A 66 -17.36 0.70 -7.03
N ARG A 67 -17.06 1.86 -7.63
CA ARG A 67 -16.07 2.00 -8.70
C ARG A 67 -14.75 2.51 -8.12
N VAL A 68 -13.64 1.93 -8.53
CA VAL A 68 -12.31 2.41 -8.18
C VAL A 68 -12.07 3.77 -8.85
N LEU A 69 -11.91 4.83 -8.06
CA LEU A 69 -11.58 6.17 -8.55
C LEU A 69 -10.09 6.28 -8.84
N GLY A 70 -9.28 5.65 -8.00
CA GLY A 70 -7.84 5.56 -8.17
C GLY A 70 -7.21 4.62 -7.15
N GLN A 71 -6.04 4.09 -7.49
CA GLN A 71 -5.26 3.23 -6.60
C GLN A 71 -3.76 3.48 -6.73
N ASP A 72 -3.07 3.46 -5.63
CA ASP A 72 -1.61 3.39 -5.54
C ASP A 72 -1.21 2.04 -4.98
N VAL A 73 -0.88 1.10 -5.86
CA VAL A 73 -0.50 -0.26 -5.47
C VAL A 73 0.81 -0.28 -4.68
N ASP A 74 1.72 0.63 -4.96
CA ASP A 74 3.01 0.74 -4.26
C ASP A 74 2.87 1.31 -2.86
N GLY A 75 1.96 2.28 -2.67
CA GLY A 75 1.59 2.83 -1.37
C GLY A 75 0.53 2.01 -0.65
N ASP A 76 -0.01 0.97 -1.30
CA ASP A 76 -1.08 0.11 -0.80
C ASP A 76 -2.36 0.86 -0.43
N ILE A 77 -2.79 1.81 -1.27
CA ILE A 77 -3.96 2.67 -1.05
C ILE A 77 -4.88 2.67 -2.26
N ALA A 78 -6.19 2.61 -2.03
CA ALA A 78 -7.22 2.76 -3.04
C ALA A 78 -8.38 3.62 -2.55
N VAL A 79 -8.95 4.42 -3.45
CA VAL A 79 -10.16 5.21 -3.23
C VAL A 79 -11.27 4.66 -4.11
N ILE A 80 -12.41 4.38 -3.49
CA ILE A 80 -13.58 3.81 -4.15
C ILE A 80 -14.72 4.82 -4.08
N GLY A 81 -15.33 5.10 -5.24
CA GLY A 81 -16.54 5.89 -5.37
C GLY A 81 -17.76 5.00 -5.25
N VAL A 82 -18.67 5.32 -4.34
CA VAL A 82 -19.94 4.62 -4.15
C VAL A 82 -20.92 5.55 -3.41
N ASP A 83 -22.20 5.43 -3.64
CA ASP A 83 -23.17 6.18 -2.83
C ASP A 83 -23.13 5.69 -1.38
N THR A 84 -22.67 6.55 -0.49
CA THR A 84 -22.56 6.27 0.95
C THR A 84 -23.81 6.71 1.72
N ALA A 85 -24.85 7.15 1.03
CA ALA A 85 -26.10 7.65 1.60
C ALA A 85 -25.84 8.67 2.75
N ASP A 86 -26.37 8.39 3.94
CA ASP A 86 -26.25 9.26 5.11
C ASP A 86 -25.13 8.81 6.09
N LEU A 87 -24.21 7.94 5.64
CA LEU A 87 -23.09 7.52 6.49
C LEU A 87 -22.18 8.71 6.82
N SER A 88 -21.84 8.83 8.09
CA SER A 88 -20.89 9.84 8.53
C SER A 88 -19.48 9.49 8.06
N ALA A 89 -18.77 10.50 7.56
CA ALA A 89 -17.36 10.35 7.28
C ALA A 89 -16.54 10.29 8.58
N ILE A 90 -15.43 9.57 8.56
CA ILE A 90 -14.49 9.56 9.66
C ILE A 90 -13.76 10.92 9.74
N GLU A 91 -13.54 11.41 10.94
CA GLU A 91 -12.74 12.61 11.16
C GLU A 91 -11.25 12.26 11.15
N TRP A 92 -10.46 13.04 10.42
CA TRP A 92 -9.01 12.91 10.41
C TRP A 92 -8.41 13.43 11.72
N GLY A 93 -7.40 12.71 12.23
CA GLY A 93 -6.60 13.22 13.34
C GLY A 93 -5.81 14.47 12.92
N THR A 94 -5.68 15.40 13.83
CA THR A 94 -4.95 16.68 13.63
C THR A 94 -3.63 16.71 14.41
N ASP A 95 -3.44 15.79 15.35
CA ASP A 95 -2.38 15.84 16.36
C ASP A 95 -1.11 15.06 15.94
N GLY A 96 -1.04 14.66 14.65
CA GLY A 96 0.06 13.88 14.11
C GLY A 96 -0.01 12.39 14.48
N THR A 97 1.09 11.67 14.22
CA THR A 97 1.20 10.25 14.54
C THR A 97 1.28 10.02 16.04
N PRO A 98 0.44 9.13 16.62
CA PRO A 98 0.48 8.85 18.06
C PRO A 98 1.83 8.27 18.48
N GLY A 99 2.31 8.69 19.65
CA GLY A 99 3.57 8.19 20.23
C GLY A 99 3.44 6.74 20.74
N ILE A 100 4.60 6.10 20.98
CA ILE A 100 4.68 4.77 21.58
C ILE A 100 3.96 4.77 22.94
N GLY A 101 3.13 3.75 23.17
CA GLY A 101 2.31 3.61 24.38
C GLY A 101 0.94 4.28 24.28
N ALA A 102 0.66 5.06 23.22
CA ALA A 102 -0.66 5.64 23.01
C ALA A 102 -1.71 4.54 22.79
N PRO A 103 -2.88 4.59 23.45
CA PRO A 103 -3.98 3.69 23.19
C PRO A 103 -4.58 4.00 21.80
N ILE A 104 -4.93 2.95 21.08
CA ILE A 104 -5.64 3.04 19.79
C ILE A 104 -6.73 1.99 19.72
N PHE A 105 -7.77 2.31 18.96
CA PHE A 105 -8.85 1.40 18.64
C PHE A 105 -8.75 1.03 17.16
N ALA A 106 -8.68 -0.26 16.88
CA ALA A 106 -8.68 -0.75 15.50
C ALA A 106 -10.08 -1.25 15.14
N LEU A 107 -10.67 -0.70 14.09
CA LEU A 107 -12.00 -1.09 13.62
C LEU A 107 -11.88 -1.80 12.27
N SER A 108 -12.78 -2.75 12.05
CA SER A 108 -12.86 -3.47 10.79
C SER A 108 -14.24 -4.08 10.57
N ASN A 109 -14.58 -4.34 9.32
CA ASN A 109 -15.78 -5.09 8.93
C ASN A 109 -15.40 -6.11 7.84
N PRO A 110 -14.67 -7.19 8.19
CA PRO A 110 -14.08 -8.11 7.23
C PRO A 110 -15.10 -8.70 6.26
N GLY A 111 -15.13 -8.22 5.01
CA GLY A 111 -16.07 -8.66 3.97
C GLY A 111 -17.54 -8.51 4.36
N GLY A 112 -17.88 -7.52 5.21
CA GLY A 112 -19.26 -7.25 5.60
C GLY A 112 -19.82 -8.20 6.65
N ARG A 113 -18.99 -8.90 7.43
CA ARG A 113 -19.42 -9.90 8.43
C ARG A 113 -19.70 -9.30 9.81
N GLY A 114 -19.80 -7.99 9.90
CA GLY A 114 -20.08 -7.24 11.12
C GLY A 114 -18.86 -6.49 11.65
N LEU A 115 -19.16 -5.38 12.31
CA LEU A 115 -18.17 -4.50 12.93
C LEU A 115 -17.39 -5.25 14.01
N ARG A 116 -16.08 -5.03 14.02
CA ARG A 116 -15.16 -5.46 15.08
C ARG A 116 -14.39 -4.26 15.57
N VAL A 117 -14.27 -4.13 16.87
CA VAL A 117 -13.48 -3.10 17.54
C VAL A 117 -12.54 -3.79 18.51
N THR A 118 -11.27 -3.46 18.44
CA THR A 118 -10.24 -3.96 19.35
C THR A 118 -9.42 -2.81 19.89
N LEU A 119 -9.05 -2.90 21.15
CA LEU A 119 -8.16 -1.95 21.82
C LEU A 119 -6.73 -2.50 21.80
N GLY A 120 -5.78 -1.65 21.53
CA GLY A 120 -4.35 -1.92 21.62
C GLY A 120 -3.55 -0.67 21.86
N PHE A 121 -2.23 -0.79 21.69
CA PHE A 121 -1.30 0.30 21.92
C PHE A 121 -0.34 0.42 20.74
N VAL A 122 0.12 1.63 20.46
CA VAL A 122 1.24 1.86 19.56
C VAL A 122 2.50 1.31 20.18
N THR A 123 3.21 0.43 19.47
CA THR A 123 4.46 -0.19 19.91
C THR A 123 5.68 0.33 19.16
N GLY A 124 5.46 0.98 18.03
CA GLY A 124 6.52 1.59 17.24
C GLY A 124 5.98 2.57 16.22
N VAL A 125 6.81 3.53 15.88
CA VAL A 125 6.57 4.51 14.82
C VAL A 125 7.73 4.48 13.83
N GLU A 126 7.59 5.15 12.68
CA GLU A 126 8.62 5.18 11.63
C GLU A 126 9.03 3.76 11.16
N ARG A 127 8.13 2.80 11.26
CA ARG A 127 8.37 1.46 10.76
C ARG A 127 8.32 1.41 9.24
N SER A 128 8.85 0.36 8.67
CA SER A 128 8.78 0.15 7.24
C SER A 128 8.50 -1.31 6.91
N PHE A 129 7.76 -1.51 5.83
CA PHE A 129 7.46 -2.82 5.28
C PHE A 129 7.48 -2.78 3.75
N ARG A 130 7.39 -3.94 3.12
CA ARG A 130 7.26 -4.02 1.66
C ARG A 130 5.80 -4.17 1.27
N GLY A 131 5.33 -3.23 0.47
CA GLY A 131 4.00 -3.28 -0.13
C GLY A 131 3.83 -4.41 -1.14
N PRO A 132 2.66 -4.53 -1.77
CA PRO A 132 2.30 -5.65 -2.66
C PRO A 132 3.27 -5.87 -3.83
N ARG A 133 3.86 -4.80 -4.37
CA ARG A 133 4.85 -4.85 -5.47
C ARG A 133 6.30 -4.84 -4.97
N GLY A 134 6.53 -5.06 -3.67
CA GLY A 134 7.87 -5.10 -3.07
C GLY A 134 8.50 -3.75 -2.77
N ARG A 135 7.81 -2.63 -3.05
CA ARG A 135 8.26 -1.29 -2.69
C ARG A 135 8.22 -1.11 -1.18
N ARG A 136 9.18 -0.36 -0.65
CA ARG A 136 9.25 -0.05 0.78
C ARG A 136 8.26 1.08 1.12
N ILE A 137 7.29 0.78 1.98
CA ILE A 137 6.42 1.76 2.61
C ILE A 137 7.05 2.13 3.95
N THR A 138 7.29 3.42 4.18
CA THR A 138 7.97 3.95 5.38
C THR A 138 7.00 4.77 6.23
N GLY A 139 7.40 5.10 7.46
CA GLY A 139 6.60 5.93 8.37
C GLY A 139 5.46 5.19 9.07
N SER A 140 5.34 3.86 8.88
CA SER A 140 4.20 3.10 9.40
C SER A 140 4.16 3.05 10.93
N ILE A 141 2.93 3.00 11.45
CA ILE A 141 2.62 2.83 12.87
C ILE A 141 2.54 1.33 13.16
N GLU A 142 3.33 0.84 14.11
CA GLU A 142 3.24 -0.52 14.64
C GLU A 142 2.35 -0.52 15.88
N HIS A 143 1.44 -1.49 15.97
CA HIS A 143 0.50 -1.62 17.10
C HIS A 143 0.15 -3.07 17.40
N VAL A 144 -0.46 -3.29 18.58
CA VAL A 144 -0.85 -4.62 19.09
C VAL A 144 -2.37 -4.78 19.27
N ALA A 145 -3.18 -3.92 18.67
CA ALA A 145 -4.63 -4.17 18.65
C ALA A 145 -4.91 -5.44 17.82
N PRO A 146 -5.56 -6.48 18.40
CA PRO A 146 -5.76 -7.75 17.70
C PRO A 146 -6.62 -7.60 16.45
N LEU A 147 -6.14 -8.13 15.32
CA LEU A 147 -6.84 -8.07 14.03
C LEU A 147 -7.04 -9.48 13.46
N LEU A 148 -8.18 -9.67 12.79
CA LEU A 148 -8.47 -10.87 12.02
C LEU A 148 -8.12 -10.68 10.54
N PRO A 149 -7.98 -11.78 9.78
CA PRO A 149 -7.90 -11.70 8.32
C PRO A 149 -9.09 -10.91 7.74
N GLY A 150 -8.79 -10.00 6.80
CA GLY A 150 -9.77 -9.07 6.23
C GLY A 150 -9.93 -7.75 6.99
N SER A 151 -9.13 -7.47 8.02
CA SER A 151 -9.12 -6.18 8.71
C SER A 151 -8.29 -5.11 7.97
N SER A 152 -7.50 -5.48 6.96
CA SER A 152 -6.77 -4.53 6.12
C SER A 152 -7.73 -3.53 5.49
N GLY A 153 -7.36 -2.25 5.49
CA GLY A 153 -8.21 -1.14 5.04
C GLY A 153 -9.17 -0.61 6.10
N GLY A 154 -9.26 -1.25 7.26
CA GLY A 154 -9.97 -0.71 8.40
C GLY A 154 -9.17 0.37 9.14
N PRO A 155 -9.82 1.36 9.76
CA PRO A 155 -9.12 2.45 10.45
C PRO A 155 -8.54 2.02 11.79
N ILE A 156 -7.44 2.67 12.20
CA ILE A 156 -7.09 2.84 13.60
C ILE A 156 -7.41 4.27 14.02
N VAL A 157 -8.00 4.42 15.20
CA VAL A 157 -8.49 5.71 15.69
C VAL A 157 -8.04 5.97 17.12
N THR A 158 -8.05 7.25 17.52
CA THR A 158 -7.90 7.65 18.92
C THR A 158 -9.18 7.33 19.72
N ALA A 159 -9.14 7.56 21.03
CA ALA A 159 -10.32 7.48 21.90
C ALA A 159 -11.43 8.46 21.45
N GLU A 160 -11.11 9.60 20.89
CA GLU A 160 -12.07 10.58 20.34
C GLU A 160 -12.62 10.18 18.96
N GLY A 161 -12.28 8.99 18.45
CA GLY A 161 -12.74 8.49 17.15
C GLY A 161 -12.07 9.11 15.94
N ARG A 162 -10.94 9.80 16.11
CA ARG A 162 -10.19 10.43 15.01
C ARG A 162 -9.26 9.44 14.33
N LEU A 163 -9.26 9.43 13.00
CA LEU A 163 -8.43 8.57 12.18
C LEU A 163 -6.94 8.91 12.38
N VAL A 164 -6.15 7.92 12.75
CA VAL A 164 -4.69 8.03 12.88
C VAL A 164 -3.93 7.09 11.95
N GLY A 165 -4.61 6.14 11.33
CA GLY A 165 -4.00 5.26 10.33
C GLY A 165 -4.96 4.25 9.73
N LEU A 166 -4.47 3.58 8.69
CA LEU A 166 -5.18 2.53 7.96
C LEU A 166 -4.44 1.20 8.14
N ASN A 167 -5.09 0.20 8.75
CA ASN A 167 -4.51 -1.13 8.93
C ASN A 167 -4.11 -1.74 7.58
N THR A 168 -2.92 -2.31 7.48
CA THR A 168 -2.44 -2.89 6.23
C THR A 168 -1.75 -4.23 6.41
N HIS A 169 -0.65 -4.33 7.12
CA HIS A 169 0.21 -5.49 7.13
C HIS A 169 0.33 -6.12 8.53
N ARG A 170 0.51 -7.47 8.56
CA ARG A 170 0.83 -8.22 9.78
C ARG A 170 2.32 -8.54 9.80
N LEU A 171 3.04 -8.07 10.81
CA LEU A 171 4.47 -8.34 10.97
C LEU A 171 4.76 -9.74 11.54
N GLY A 172 3.85 -10.27 12.35
CA GLY A 172 4.00 -11.53 13.04
C GLY A 172 2.84 -11.77 14.00
N GLU A 173 3.02 -12.61 15.00
CA GLU A 173 1.97 -12.88 15.98
C GLU A 173 1.75 -11.66 16.88
N GLY A 174 0.56 -11.03 16.75
CA GLY A 174 0.12 -9.92 17.59
C GLY A 174 0.66 -8.54 17.21
N PHE A 175 1.48 -8.40 16.17
CA PHE A 175 2.00 -7.10 15.70
C PHE A 175 1.47 -6.77 14.31
N TYR A 176 0.96 -5.56 14.17
CA TYR A 176 0.32 -5.07 12.94
C TYR A 176 0.88 -3.70 12.57
N LEU A 177 0.83 -3.38 11.29
CA LEU A 177 1.21 -2.09 10.75
C LEU A 177 0.01 -1.36 10.18
N ALA A 178 0.00 -0.05 10.39
CA ALA A 178 -0.95 0.87 9.77
C ALA A 178 -0.20 1.96 9.01
N ILE A 179 -0.74 2.34 7.86
CA ILE A 179 -0.30 3.51 7.09
C ILE A 179 -0.81 4.74 7.86
N PRO A 180 0.06 5.71 8.24
CA PRO A 180 -0.37 6.85 9.02
C PRO A 180 -1.33 7.74 8.24
N ALA A 181 -2.35 8.26 8.92
CA ALA A 181 -3.31 9.21 8.38
C ALA A 181 -2.78 10.64 8.52
N ASP A 182 -1.67 10.93 7.85
CA ASP A 182 -1.00 12.22 7.83
C ASP A 182 -1.39 13.07 6.60
N GLU A 183 -0.81 14.24 6.48
CA GLU A 183 -0.99 15.15 5.34
C GLU A 183 -0.58 14.50 4.01
N THR A 184 0.42 13.62 4.02
CA THR A 184 0.88 12.89 2.82
C THR A 184 -0.19 11.94 2.32
N LEU A 185 -0.77 11.13 3.21
CA LEU A 185 -1.89 10.26 2.86
C LEU A 185 -3.10 11.07 2.39
N ARG A 186 -3.41 12.19 3.05
CA ARG A 186 -4.53 13.05 2.67
C ARG A 186 -4.39 13.58 1.25
N ALA A 187 -3.23 14.15 0.92
CA ALA A 187 -2.93 14.65 -0.42
C ALA A 187 -2.99 13.54 -1.47
N GLN A 188 -2.49 12.35 -1.14
CA GLN A 188 -2.53 11.18 -2.02
C GLN A 188 -3.96 10.71 -2.28
N VAL A 189 -4.79 10.64 -1.24
CA VAL A 189 -6.21 10.29 -1.36
C VAL A 189 -6.96 11.29 -2.22
N ASP A 190 -6.70 12.60 -2.06
CA ASP A 190 -7.33 13.64 -2.86
C ASP A 190 -6.96 13.53 -4.34
N ALA A 191 -5.70 13.29 -4.66
CA ALA A 191 -5.23 13.05 -6.02
C ALA A 191 -5.86 11.79 -6.64
N LEU A 192 -5.87 10.67 -5.91
CA LEU A 192 -6.51 9.43 -6.36
C LEU A 192 -8.02 9.60 -6.61
N ALA A 193 -8.72 10.36 -5.76
CA ALA A 193 -10.15 10.62 -5.89
C ALA A 193 -10.50 11.46 -7.13
N GLN A 194 -9.56 12.28 -7.62
CA GLN A 194 -9.70 13.09 -8.82
C GLN A 194 -9.27 12.34 -10.09
N GLY A 195 -8.83 11.10 -9.96
CA GLY A 195 -8.27 10.32 -11.07
C GLY A 195 -6.90 10.85 -11.51
N GLU A 196 -6.30 11.73 -10.70
CA GLU A 196 -4.93 12.19 -10.87
C GLU A 196 -3.99 11.07 -10.41
N LEU A 197 -3.99 9.98 -11.17
CA LEU A 197 -2.94 8.98 -11.07
C LEU A 197 -1.66 9.68 -11.53
N LYS A 198 -0.82 10.09 -10.60
CA LYS A 198 0.60 10.16 -10.91
C LYS A 198 0.98 8.72 -11.18
N GLY A 199 0.86 8.32 -12.46
CA GLY A 199 1.34 7.03 -12.93
C GLY A 199 2.77 6.90 -12.45
N ARG A 200 2.99 6.10 -11.40
CA ARG A 200 4.35 5.86 -10.93
C ARG A 200 5.07 5.15 -12.05
N VAL A 201 6.20 5.69 -12.37
CA VAL A 201 7.02 5.23 -13.48
C VAL A 201 7.42 3.78 -13.27
N ARG A 202 7.10 2.92 -14.23
CA ARG A 202 7.47 1.50 -14.24
C ARG A 202 8.48 1.23 -15.35
N LEU A 203 9.42 0.34 -15.06
CA LEU A 203 10.27 -0.25 -16.11
C LEU A 203 9.55 -1.39 -16.84
N GLY A 204 8.67 -2.12 -16.17
CA GLY A 204 8.05 -3.35 -16.68
C GLY A 204 9.03 -4.52 -16.67
N VAL A 205 9.73 -4.71 -15.54
CA VAL A 205 10.66 -5.84 -15.37
C VAL A 205 10.39 -6.59 -14.07
N GLY A 206 10.48 -7.91 -14.13
CA GLY A 206 10.62 -8.76 -12.96
C GLY A 206 12.11 -9.04 -12.70
N VAL A 207 12.59 -8.74 -11.48
CA VAL A 207 14.00 -8.89 -11.16
C VAL A 207 14.25 -9.83 -9.99
N ALA A 208 15.43 -10.47 -9.97
CA ALA A 208 15.94 -11.21 -8.83
C ALA A 208 16.97 -10.36 -8.07
N PRO A 209 17.00 -10.47 -6.71
CA PRO A 209 17.90 -9.68 -5.88
C PRO A 209 19.36 -10.09 -6.08
N SER A 210 20.29 -9.22 -5.69
CA SER A 210 21.74 -9.33 -5.94
C SER A 210 22.35 -10.66 -5.46
N HIS A 211 21.92 -11.19 -4.30
CA HIS A 211 22.44 -12.48 -3.83
C HIS A 211 22.09 -13.68 -4.74
N VAL A 212 20.89 -13.66 -5.35
CA VAL A 212 20.47 -14.67 -6.34
C VAL A 212 21.23 -14.45 -7.65
N ALA A 213 21.35 -13.21 -8.10
CA ALA A 213 22.09 -12.85 -9.30
C ALA A 213 23.53 -13.35 -9.25
N ARG A 214 24.24 -13.14 -8.15
CA ARG A 214 25.62 -13.62 -7.95
C ARG A 214 25.74 -15.15 -8.04
N GLY A 215 24.78 -15.87 -7.40
CA GLY A 215 24.75 -17.34 -7.49
C GLY A 215 24.60 -17.86 -8.92
N LEU A 216 23.68 -17.27 -9.68
CA LEU A 216 23.41 -17.65 -11.07
C LEU A 216 24.59 -17.28 -12.00
N ARG A 217 25.21 -16.11 -11.83
CA ARG A 217 26.37 -15.67 -12.62
C ARG A 217 27.56 -16.60 -12.41
N ARG A 218 27.88 -16.99 -11.17
CA ARG A 218 28.95 -17.97 -10.87
C ARG A 218 28.67 -19.33 -11.50
N ALA A 219 27.42 -19.78 -11.47
CA ALA A 219 27.05 -21.09 -12.05
C ALA A 219 27.31 -21.19 -13.56
N VAL A 220 27.32 -20.04 -14.26
CA VAL A 220 27.60 -19.97 -15.72
C VAL A 220 28.97 -19.37 -16.02
N GLY A 221 29.86 -19.24 -15.04
CA GLY A 221 31.25 -18.78 -15.23
C GLY A 221 31.39 -17.27 -15.47
N LEU A 222 30.39 -16.45 -15.17
CA LEU A 222 30.46 -15.01 -15.30
C LEU A 222 31.13 -14.37 -14.04
N PRO A 223 31.79 -13.22 -14.20
CA PRO A 223 32.37 -12.48 -13.08
C PRO A 223 31.32 -12.12 -12.02
N ASP A 224 31.74 -12.08 -10.76
CA ASP A 224 30.88 -11.64 -9.66
C ASP A 224 30.57 -10.14 -9.83
N ALA A 225 29.29 -9.80 -9.70
CA ALA A 225 28.82 -8.42 -9.80
C ALA A 225 27.56 -8.23 -8.95
N GLU A 226 27.45 -7.06 -8.33
CA GLU A 226 26.25 -6.65 -7.61
C GLU A 226 25.25 -6.00 -8.56
N GLY A 227 23.96 -6.24 -8.35
CA GLY A 227 22.91 -5.67 -9.18
C GLY A 227 21.63 -6.47 -9.13
N LEU A 228 20.63 -6.04 -9.87
CA LEU A 228 19.34 -6.72 -10.01
C LEU A 228 19.29 -7.49 -11.33
N LEU A 229 19.12 -8.81 -11.26
CA LEU A 229 19.06 -9.66 -12.45
C LEU A 229 17.65 -9.63 -13.04
N VAL A 230 17.52 -9.19 -14.29
CA VAL A 230 16.25 -9.21 -15.04
C VAL A 230 15.84 -10.65 -15.33
N ARG A 231 14.67 -11.05 -14.83
CA ARG A 231 14.08 -12.38 -14.99
C ARG A 231 12.90 -12.38 -15.95
N LEU A 232 12.25 -11.24 -16.08
CA LEU A 232 11.10 -11.03 -16.95
C LEU A 232 11.17 -9.61 -17.49
N VAL A 233 10.81 -9.41 -18.74
CA VAL A 233 10.52 -8.11 -19.34
C VAL A 233 9.10 -8.20 -19.87
N GLU A 234 8.23 -7.29 -19.42
CA GLU A 234 6.84 -7.21 -19.88
C GLU A 234 6.82 -6.68 -21.32
N ASP A 235 5.96 -7.26 -22.15
CA ASP A 235 5.79 -6.80 -23.52
C ASP A 235 5.32 -5.34 -23.56
N GLU A 236 5.74 -4.59 -24.56
CA GLU A 236 5.40 -3.16 -24.75
C GLU A 236 5.76 -2.23 -23.58
N SER A 237 6.50 -2.73 -22.59
CA SER A 237 6.98 -1.94 -21.45
C SER A 237 8.08 -0.95 -21.85
N PRO A 238 8.36 0.07 -21.02
CA PRO A 238 9.55 0.92 -21.19
C PRO A 238 10.85 0.13 -21.33
N ALA A 239 11.03 -0.91 -20.51
CA ALA A 239 12.19 -1.80 -20.57
C ALA A 239 12.28 -2.56 -21.90
N SER A 240 11.16 -3.10 -22.39
CA SER A 240 11.09 -3.80 -23.68
C SER A 240 11.45 -2.87 -24.84
N ARG A 241 10.86 -1.68 -24.88
CA ARG A 241 11.17 -0.67 -25.92
C ARG A 241 12.63 -0.22 -25.89
N ALA A 242 13.24 -0.15 -24.71
CA ALA A 242 14.64 0.21 -24.54
C ALA A 242 15.60 -0.93 -24.84
N GLY A 243 15.10 -2.16 -25.10
CA GLY A 243 15.92 -3.32 -25.44
C GLY A 243 16.55 -4.02 -24.23
N LEU A 244 16.02 -3.83 -23.01
CA LEU A 244 16.33 -4.71 -21.88
C LEU A 244 15.89 -6.13 -22.21
N ALA A 245 16.66 -7.12 -21.73
CA ALA A 245 16.38 -8.53 -21.95
C ALA A 245 16.53 -9.33 -20.67
N THR A 246 15.83 -10.47 -20.61
CA THR A 246 16.04 -11.46 -19.55
C THR A 246 17.50 -11.90 -19.54
N GLY A 247 18.12 -11.89 -18.35
CA GLY A 247 19.55 -12.19 -18.16
C GLY A 247 20.44 -10.95 -18.03
N ASP A 248 19.94 -9.75 -18.31
CA ASP A 248 20.65 -8.50 -18.01
C ASP A 248 20.75 -8.29 -16.50
N LEU A 249 21.89 -7.79 -16.04
CA LEU A 249 22.08 -7.37 -14.66
C LEU A 249 22.11 -5.84 -14.59
N ILE A 250 21.13 -5.23 -13.96
CA ILE A 250 21.09 -3.78 -13.75
C ILE A 250 22.06 -3.44 -12.61
N VAL A 251 23.13 -2.72 -12.90
CA VAL A 251 24.20 -2.37 -11.96
C VAL A 251 24.18 -0.90 -11.55
N GLN A 252 23.65 0.00 -12.42
CA GLN A 252 23.47 1.41 -12.09
C GLN A 252 22.15 1.92 -12.69
N ALA A 253 21.57 2.93 -12.05
CA ALA A 253 20.41 3.68 -12.52
C ALA A 253 20.60 5.17 -12.19
N ALA A 254 20.40 6.06 -13.18
CA ALA A 254 20.65 7.50 -13.05
C ALA A 254 22.03 7.83 -12.43
N GLY A 255 23.07 7.12 -12.83
CA GLY A 255 24.44 7.29 -12.32
C GLY A 255 24.70 6.76 -10.91
N GLN A 256 23.72 6.15 -10.24
CA GLN A 256 23.86 5.58 -8.90
C GLN A 256 23.93 4.05 -8.94
N PRO A 257 24.76 3.42 -8.09
CA PRO A 257 24.81 1.96 -8.00
C PRO A 257 23.47 1.36 -7.57
N VAL A 258 23.05 0.28 -8.24
CA VAL A 258 21.84 -0.49 -7.90
C VAL A 258 22.27 -1.78 -7.20
N ARG A 259 22.11 -1.84 -5.88
CA ARG A 259 22.40 -3.03 -5.04
C ARG A 259 21.13 -3.78 -4.66
N GLY A 260 19.98 -3.07 -4.66
CA GLY A 260 18.69 -3.59 -4.27
C GLY A 260 17.53 -2.89 -4.95
N MET A 261 16.32 -3.39 -4.71
CA MET A 261 15.09 -2.82 -5.27
C MET A 261 14.88 -1.36 -4.87
N ASP A 262 15.26 -1.01 -3.64
CA ASP A 262 15.06 0.34 -3.11
C ASP A 262 15.88 1.38 -3.90
N ASP A 263 17.11 1.03 -4.30
CA ASP A 263 17.97 1.90 -5.13
C ASP A 263 17.35 2.14 -6.51
N LEU A 264 16.82 1.06 -7.12
CA LEU A 264 16.15 1.17 -8.42
C LEU A 264 14.88 2.01 -8.33
N PHE A 265 14.04 1.80 -7.31
CA PHE A 265 12.84 2.59 -7.10
C PHE A 265 13.16 4.07 -6.87
N GLN A 266 14.16 4.37 -6.07
CA GLN A 266 14.60 5.76 -5.82
C GLN A 266 15.07 6.44 -7.11
N ALA A 267 15.82 5.74 -7.94
CA ALA A 267 16.28 6.26 -9.23
C ALA A 267 15.10 6.52 -10.19
N LEU A 268 14.12 5.61 -10.24
CA LEU A 268 12.91 5.77 -11.04
C LEU A 268 12.04 6.95 -10.57
N GLU A 269 11.92 7.16 -9.25
CA GLU A 269 11.19 8.31 -8.72
C GLU A 269 11.82 9.64 -9.06
N ALA A 270 13.15 9.71 -8.97
CA ALA A 270 13.89 10.92 -9.33
C ALA A 270 13.77 11.28 -10.82
N ALA A 271 13.50 10.28 -11.68
CA ALA A 271 13.40 10.43 -13.14
C ALA A 271 11.94 10.39 -13.65
N ALA A 272 10.94 10.64 -12.80
CA ALA A 272 9.51 10.39 -13.07
C ALA A 272 8.93 11.02 -14.34
N ASP A 273 9.53 12.08 -14.87
CA ASP A 273 9.00 12.82 -16.02
C ASP A 273 9.91 12.71 -17.28
N GLY A 274 10.78 11.72 -17.34
CA GLY A 274 11.77 11.75 -18.41
C GLY A 274 12.41 10.42 -18.78
N VAL A 275 13.68 10.47 -19.10
CA VAL A 275 14.51 9.36 -19.50
C VAL A 275 15.40 8.97 -18.32
N ILE A 276 15.50 7.67 -18.02
CA ILE A 276 16.49 7.14 -17.09
C ILE A 276 17.58 6.38 -17.83
N GLU A 277 18.83 6.68 -17.52
CA GLU A 277 19.96 5.86 -17.95
C GLU A 277 20.15 4.69 -16.99
N LEU A 278 20.19 3.48 -17.54
CA LEU A 278 20.55 2.25 -16.85
C LEU A 278 21.87 1.74 -17.38
N VAL A 279 22.80 1.37 -16.48
CA VAL A 279 23.98 0.59 -16.85
C VAL A 279 23.68 -0.87 -16.51
N ILE A 280 23.84 -1.74 -17.51
CA ILE A 280 23.59 -3.18 -17.39
C ILE A 280 24.83 -3.98 -17.76
N LEU A 281 24.92 -5.20 -17.21
CA LEU A 281 25.83 -6.22 -17.71
C LEU A 281 25.03 -7.29 -18.48
N ARG A 282 25.27 -7.40 -19.78
CA ARG A 282 24.77 -8.48 -20.62
C ARG A 282 25.86 -9.51 -20.81
N GLY A 283 25.77 -10.61 -20.05
CA GLY A 283 26.92 -11.50 -19.89
C GLY A 283 28.04 -10.82 -19.11
N ALA A 284 29.20 -10.61 -19.76
CA ALA A 284 30.34 -9.86 -19.19
C ALA A 284 30.48 -8.44 -19.76
N GLU A 285 29.66 -8.06 -20.74
CA GLU A 285 29.74 -6.78 -21.44
C GLU A 285 28.86 -5.74 -20.72
N GLU A 286 29.44 -4.59 -20.41
CA GLU A 286 28.73 -3.43 -19.88
C GLU A 286 28.10 -2.62 -21.01
N ARG A 287 26.84 -2.20 -20.80
CA ARG A 287 26.08 -1.39 -21.76
C ARG A 287 25.27 -0.34 -21.01
N ALA A 288 25.25 0.88 -21.55
CA ALA A 288 24.31 1.90 -21.14
C ALA A 288 23.05 1.84 -22.02
N ILE A 289 21.89 1.91 -21.37
CA ILE A 289 20.57 1.88 -22.02
C ILE A 289 19.76 3.05 -21.49
N ASN A 290 19.25 3.89 -22.40
CA ASN A 290 18.30 4.94 -22.05
C ASN A 290 16.88 4.42 -22.14
N VAL A 291 16.14 4.52 -21.06
CA VAL A 291 14.75 4.09 -20.96
C VAL A 291 13.85 5.31 -20.87
N GLU A 292 13.01 5.48 -21.89
CA GLU A 292 11.95 6.48 -21.85
C GLU A 292 10.85 5.97 -20.93
N LEU A 293 10.68 6.67 -19.81
CA LEU A 293 9.71 6.34 -18.78
C LEU A 293 8.37 6.95 -19.17
N ALA A 294 7.35 6.13 -19.26
CA ALA A 294 5.99 6.58 -19.45
C ALA A 294 5.22 6.37 -18.12
N PRO A 295 4.28 7.26 -17.77
CA PRO A 295 3.29 6.97 -16.73
C PRO A 295 2.61 5.65 -17.08
N GLU A 296 2.33 4.84 -16.07
CA GLU A 296 1.56 3.60 -16.25
C GLU A 296 0.24 3.95 -16.96
N ALA A 297 0.06 3.49 -18.19
CA ALA A 297 -1.25 3.55 -18.80
C ALA A 297 -2.18 2.71 -17.92
N THR A 298 -3.25 3.29 -17.44
CA THR A 298 -4.32 2.51 -16.84
C THR A 298 -4.82 1.58 -17.93
N ASP A 299 -4.54 0.28 -17.80
CA ASP A 299 -5.17 -0.74 -18.63
C ASP A 299 -6.68 -0.61 -18.45
N ARG A 300 -7.28 0.11 -19.37
CA ARG A 300 -8.73 0.15 -19.56
C ARG A 300 -9.06 -0.94 -20.56
N GLU A 301 -9.18 -2.17 -20.08
CA GLU A 301 -9.91 -3.24 -20.75
C GLU A 301 -10.81 -3.97 -19.74
#